data_ea57c85ea30794e887ea7c6e9c7f2003
#
_entry.id   ea57c85ea30794e887ea7c6e9c7f2003
#
_cell.length_a   1.000
_cell.length_b   1.000
_cell.length_c   1.000
_cell.angle_alpha   90.00
_cell.angle_beta   90.00
_cell.angle_gamma   90.00
#
_symmetry.space_group_name_H-M   'P 1'
#
loop_
_entity.id
_entity.type
_entity.pdbx_description
1 polymer ?
#
loop_
_entity_poly.entity_id
_entity_poly.type
_entity_poly.pdbx_seq_one_letter_code
_entity_poly.pdbx_strand_id
1 'polypeptide(L)' 'MIIPHKRLSPEALNGLIEEFVTRLGTDTGYTGSTLEQNVAEVKRQLDRGDVLIVFDTAAQVANIVPKEMVK' A
#
# COMPACT_ATOMS: atom_id res chain seq x y z
N MET A 1 -12.28 3.88 6.71
CA MET A 1 -11.50 4.19 7.93
C MET A 1 -10.02 4.21 7.59
N ILE A 2 -9.36 5.27 7.94
CA ILE A 2 -7.93 5.41 7.66
C ILE A 2 -7.14 4.71 8.76
N ILE A 3 -6.19 3.89 8.36
CA ILE A 3 -5.32 3.19 9.29
C ILE A 3 -3.93 3.80 9.19
N PRO A 4 -3.41 4.40 10.28
CA PRO A 4 -2.03 4.90 10.24
C PRO A 4 -1.07 3.73 10.05
N HIS A 5 -0.22 3.83 9.05
CA HIS A 5 0.71 2.73 8.74
C HIS A 5 1.66 2.45 9.90
N LYS A 6 1.91 3.44 10.75
CA LYS A 6 2.79 3.25 11.89
C LYS A 6 2.18 2.38 12.98
N ARG A 7 0.87 2.18 12.93
CA ARG A 7 0.20 1.30 13.88
C ARG A 7 0.34 -0.17 13.52
N LEU A 8 0.76 -0.45 12.31
CA LEU A 8 0.96 -1.82 11.87
C LEU A 8 2.38 -2.24 12.19
N SER A 9 2.56 -3.51 12.52
CA SER A 9 3.90 -4.04 12.66
C SER A 9 4.57 -4.02 11.28
N PRO A 10 5.91 -3.99 11.23
CA PRO A 10 6.60 -4.02 9.93
C PRO A 10 6.20 -5.22 9.08
N GLU A 11 5.98 -6.37 9.72
CA GLU A 11 5.60 -7.57 9.00
C GLU A 11 4.20 -7.44 8.42
N ALA A 12 3.26 -6.93 9.20
CA ALA A 12 1.90 -6.74 8.73
C ALA A 12 1.85 -5.71 7.62
N LEU A 13 2.61 -4.64 7.75
CA LEU A 13 2.66 -3.61 6.73
C LEU A 13 3.24 -4.15 5.43
N ASN A 14 4.35 -4.89 5.52
CA ASN A 14 4.94 -5.50 4.33
C ASN A 14 3.95 -6.43 3.63
N GLY A 15 3.27 -7.28 4.40
CA GLY A 15 2.29 -8.19 3.82
C GLY A 15 1.17 -7.46 3.10
N LEU A 16 0.69 -6.40 3.70
CA LEU A 16 -0.37 -5.60 3.09
C LEU A 16 0.10 -4.98 1.78
N ILE A 17 1.29 -4.40 1.79
CA ILE A 17 1.82 -3.76 0.60
C ILE A 17 2.10 -4.78 -0.49
N GLU A 18 2.65 -5.93 -0.14
CA GLU A 18 2.90 -6.99 -1.12
C GLU A 18 1.61 -7.44 -1.77
N GLU A 19 0.58 -7.61 -0.98
CA GLU A 19 -0.72 -8.00 -1.52
C GLU A 19 -1.27 -6.93 -2.45
N PHE A 20 -1.12 -5.67 -2.07
CA PHE A 20 -1.57 -4.55 -2.89
C PHE A 20 -0.84 -4.52 -4.23
N VAL A 21 0.48 -4.63 -4.20
CA VAL A 21 1.30 -4.58 -5.41
C VAL A 21 0.98 -5.76 -6.31
N THR A 22 0.83 -6.95 -5.74
CA THR A 22 0.52 -8.14 -6.49
C THR A 22 -0.86 -8.06 -7.15
N ARG A 23 -1.82 -7.50 -6.42
CA ARG A 23 -3.17 -7.36 -6.94
C ARG A 23 -3.23 -6.42 -8.13
N LEU A 24 -2.40 -5.38 -8.14
CA LEU A 24 -2.37 -4.43 -9.25
C LEU A 24 -1.77 -5.01 -10.51
N GLY A 25 -1.17 -6.18 -10.41
CA GLY A 25 -0.50 -6.75 -11.57
C GLY A 25 0.86 -6.13 -11.77
N THR A 26 1.89 -6.85 -11.38
CA THR A 26 3.25 -6.32 -11.42
C THR A 26 3.80 -6.17 -12.82
N ASP A 27 3.04 -6.57 -13.81
CA ASP A 27 3.43 -6.42 -15.20
C ASP A 27 3.05 -5.06 -15.77
N THR A 28 2.66 -4.14 -14.93
CA THR A 28 2.18 -2.85 -15.37
C THR A 28 3.30 -1.86 -15.63
N GLY A 29 4.21 -2.22 -16.50
CA GLY A 29 5.16 -1.26 -17.02
C GLY A 29 6.38 -0.95 -16.18
N TYR A 30 6.51 -1.55 -15.04
CA TYR A 30 7.71 -1.38 -14.23
C TYR A 30 8.71 -2.47 -14.60
N THR A 31 9.16 -2.43 -15.83
CA THR A 31 10.14 -3.39 -16.30
C THR A 31 11.42 -3.23 -15.48
N GLY A 32 11.88 -4.34 -14.95
CA GLY A 32 13.10 -4.34 -14.16
C GLY A 32 12.91 -4.12 -12.68
N SER A 33 11.70 -3.79 -12.25
CA SER A 33 11.43 -3.61 -10.82
C SER A 33 11.09 -4.96 -10.18
N THR A 34 11.68 -5.20 -9.02
CA THR A 34 11.36 -6.38 -8.24
C THR A 34 10.19 -6.07 -7.30
N LEU A 35 9.59 -7.12 -6.75
CA LEU A 35 8.55 -6.95 -5.75
C LEU A 35 9.08 -6.14 -4.57
N GLU A 36 10.30 -6.43 -4.15
CA GLU A 36 10.90 -5.70 -3.03
C GLU A 36 11.03 -4.21 -3.32
N GLN A 37 11.43 -3.87 -4.53
CA GLN A 37 11.54 -2.47 -4.90
C GLN A 37 10.18 -1.79 -4.91
N ASN A 38 9.16 -2.48 -5.39
CA ASN A 38 7.82 -1.93 -5.41
C ASN A 38 7.28 -1.73 -3.99
N VAL A 39 7.54 -2.68 -3.12
CA VAL A 39 7.13 -2.56 -1.71
C VAL A 39 7.84 -1.38 -1.06
N ALA A 40 9.13 -1.23 -1.30
CA ALA A 40 9.90 -0.14 -0.72
C ALA A 40 9.38 1.21 -1.21
N GLU A 41 9.00 1.30 -2.48
CA GLU A 41 8.47 2.54 -3.03
C GLU A 41 7.15 2.92 -2.36
N VAL A 42 6.25 1.94 -2.19
CA VAL A 42 4.97 2.21 -1.54
C VAL A 42 5.18 2.62 -0.09
N LYS A 43 6.11 1.97 0.61
CA LYS A 43 6.45 2.35 1.98
C LYS A 43 6.90 3.80 2.06
N ARG A 44 7.73 4.20 1.12
CA ARG A 44 8.22 5.59 1.07
C ARG A 44 7.08 6.55 0.89
N GLN A 45 6.14 6.22 0.01
CA GLN A 45 4.98 7.07 -0.22
C GLN A 45 4.10 7.15 1.01
N LEU A 46 3.96 6.06 1.75
CA LEU A 46 3.23 6.07 3.01
C LEU A 46 3.91 6.96 4.05
N ASP A 47 5.22 6.88 4.14
CA ASP A 47 5.98 7.72 5.08
C ASP A 47 5.84 9.19 4.75
N ARG A 48 5.77 9.51 3.46
CA ARG A 48 5.63 10.91 3.02
C ARG A 48 4.19 11.40 3.12
N GLY A 49 3.25 10.48 3.30
CA GLY A 49 1.84 10.85 3.35
C GLY A 49 1.20 11.01 1.98
N ASP A 50 1.88 10.58 0.93
CA ASP A 50 1.33 10.67 -0.43
C ASP A 50 0.21 9.67 -0.66
N VAL A 51 0.26 8.54 0.03
CA VAL A 51 -0.78 7.53 -0.02
C VAL A 51 -1.17 7.15 1.40
N LEU A 52 -2.37 6.63 1.56
CA LEU A 52 -2.92 6.26 2.85
C LEU A 52 -3.49 4.86 2.79
N ILE A 53 -3.52 4.19 3.94
CA ILE A 53 -4.15 2.90 4.07
C ILE A 53 -5.59 3.13 4.53
N VAL A 54 -6.54 2.61 3.76
CA VAL A 54 -7.96 2.76 4.07
C VAL A 54 -8.56 1.37 4.22
N PHE A 55 -9.27 1.16 5.32
CA PHE A 55 -9.96 -0.10 5.55
C PHE A 55 -11.41 0.04 5.12
N ASP A 56 -11.85 -0.83 4.22
CA ASP A 56 -13.22 -0.89 3.77
C ASP A 56 -13.96 -1.90 4.66
N THR A 57 -14.82 -1.39 5.53
CA THR A 57 -15.52 -2.26 6.47
C THR A 57 -16.55 -3.13 5.79
N ALA A 58 -17.10 -2.69 4.66
CA ALA A 58 -18.06 -3.49 3.93
C ALA A 58 -17.42 -4.70 3.27
N ALA A 59 -16.27 -4.49 2.64
CA ALA A 59 -15.55 -5.58 1.99
C ALA A 59 -14.56 -6.26 2.93
N GLN A 60 -14.28 -5.66 4.08
CA GLN A 60 -13.32 -6.16 5.06
C GLN A 60 -11.94 -6.33 4.47
N VAL A 61 -11.53 -5.37 3.65
CA VAL A 61 -10.21 -5.37 3.05
C VAL A 61 -9.57 -4.00 3.25
N ALA A 62 -8.25 -4.00 3.29
CA ALA A 62 -7.49 -2.76 3.36
C ALA A 62 -6.95 -2.44 1.98
N ASN A 63 -7.02 -1.18 1.62
CA ASN A 63 -6.50 -0.69 0.34
C ASN A 63 -5.57 0.48 0.59
N ILE A 64 -4.69 0.70 -0.38
CA ILE A 64 -3.80 1.85 -0.34
C ILE A 64 -4.28 2.79 -1.44
N VAL A 65 -4.57 4.02 -1.06
CA VAL A 65 -5.14 5.00 -1.99
C VAL A 65 -4.36 6.31 -1.90
N PRO A 66 -4.31 7.09 -2.98
CA PRO A 66 -3.69 8.41 -2.93
C PRO A 66 -4.42 9.29 -1.90
N LYS A 67 -3.66 10.15 -1.24
CA LYS A 67 -4.24 11.03 -0.23
C LYS A 67 -5.34 11.91 -0.81
N GLU A 68 -5.26 12.21 -2.10
CA GLU A 68 -6.25 13.05 -2.77
C GLU A 68 -7.63 12.41 -2.83
N MET A 69 -7.67 11.09 -2.75
CA MET A 69 -8.94 10.35 -2.77
C MET A 69 -9.61 10.34 -1.42
N VAL A 70 -8.93 10.76 -0.38
CA VAL A 70 -9.45 10.76 0.98
C VAL A 70 -9.64 12.19 1.42
N LYS A 71 -10.83 12.51 1.83
CA LYS A 71 -11.14 13.85 2.31
C LYS A 71 -11.46 13.86 3.79
#